data_13706e3696ea7c91783a71742517b3b9
#
_entry.id   13706e3696ea7c91783a71742517b3b9
#
_cell.length_a   1.000
_cell.length_b   1.000
_cell.length_c   1.000
_cell.angle_alpha   90.00
_cell.angle_beta   90.00
_cell.angle_gamma   90.00
#
_symmetry.space_group_name_H-M   'P 1'
#
loop_
_entity.id
_entity.type
_entity.pdbx_description
1 polymer ?
#
loop_
_entity_poly.entity_id
_entity_poly.type
_entity_poly.pdbx_seq_one_letter_code
_entity_poly.pdbx_strand_id
1 'polypeptide(L)'
;NIDAYIEAVVTPAEDQSRTAAPAIIRQLGRVLEEQSSGPYYQALVLMNFGEGVERQIGFIAQDRTVELGSWMPEHHLRAADFIDRCSSRALPIVSFMDTPGADPREEANTNNQAHSISRLIAEMSNVDVPNVGLVYGIGYSGGAIPLAASNVILSLRDGIFSTIQPAGLANIARRLNLSWQECAKYVGVSPYELHAQGNIDAIVDYSPTDAPDKLENLRLALIHSIVNVESRTKEFVADNPIYVIDGRNRPGLIV
;
A
#
# COMPACT_ATOMS: atom_id res chain seq x y z
N ASN A 1 25.39 11.16 8.90
CA ASN A 1 25.55 10.18 9.96
C ASN A 1 24.49 9.10 9.81
N ILE A 2 24.87 7.82 9.91
CA ILE A 2 23.95 6.68 9.76
C ILE A 2 22.97 6.62 10.91
N ASP A 3 23.44 6.80 12.15
CA ASP A 3 22.60 6.73 13.35
C ASP A 3 21.50 7.81 13.30
N ALA A 4 21.85 9.03 12.91
CA ALA A 4 20.87 10.11 12.75
C ALA A 4 19.84 9.80 11.65
N TYR A 5 20.24 9.10 10.58
CA TYR A 5 19.31 8.64 9.55
C TYR A 5 18.32 7.59 10.10
N ILE A 6 18.83 6.60 10.82
CA ILE A 6 17.98 5.57 11.42
C ILE A 6 16.99 6.17 12.40
N GLU A 7 17.46 7.07 13.28
CA GLU A 7 16.62 7.74 14.26
C GLU A 7 15.52 8.61 13.60
N ALA A 8 15.87 9.31 12.54
CA ALA A 8 14.93 10.21 11.86
C ALA A 8 13.97 9.51 10.90
N VAL A 9 14.38 8.39 10.30
CA VAL A 9 13.66 7.74 9.18
C VAL A 9 13.05 6.40 9.57
N VAL A 10 13.87 5.49 10.13
CA VAL A 10 13.44 4.11 10.36
C VAL A 10 12.68 3.99 11.69
N THR A 11 13.21 4.56 12.75
CA THR A 11 12.63 4.46 14.10
C THR A 11 11.17 4.92 14.16
N PRO A 12 10.74 6.03 13.54
CA PRO A 12 9.34 6.44 13.55
C PRO A 12 8.41 5.44 12.85
N ALA A 13 8.85 4.81 11.77
CA ALA A 13 8.07 3.80 11.06
C ALA A 13 7.93 2.50 11.87
N GLU A 14 8.94 2.16 12.66
CA GLU A 14 8.97 0.97 13.51
C GLU A 14 8.32 1.17 14.89
N ASP A 15 7.93 2.39 15.23
CA ASP A 15 7.33 2.71 16.52
C ASP A 15 6.06 1.87 16.75
N GLN A 16 6.09 1.06 17.82
CA GLN A 16 4.99 0.17 18.17
C GLN A 16 3.76 0.91 18.73
N SER A 17 3.90 2.18 19.12
CA SER A 17 2.79 3.02 19.56
C SER A 17 1.92 3.54 18.41
N ARG A 18 2.36 3.37 17.17
CA ARG A 18 1.58 3.76 15.98
C ARG A 18 0.25 3.03 15.95
N THR A 19 -0.82 3.78 15.73
CA THR A 19 -2.14 3.21 15.51
C THR A 19 -2.12 2.30 14.29
N ALA A 20 -2.63 1.08 14.43
CA ALA A 20 -2.71 0.13 13.32
C ALA A 20 -3.62 0.65 12.18
N ALA A 21 -3.29 0.29 10.96
CA ALA A 21 -4.02 0.72 9.76
C ALA A 21 -5.54 0.48 9.83
N PRO A 22 -6.06 -0.68 10.30
CA PRO A 22 -7.50 -0.87 10.41
C PRO A 22 -8.22 0.19 11.24
N ALA A 23 -7.63 0.62 12.35
CA ALA A 23 -8.23 1.64 13.21
C ALA A 23 -8.31 3.01 12.52
N ILE A 24 -7.34 3.36 11.69
CA ILE A 24 -7.37 4.60 10.91
C ILE A 24 -8.37 4.50 9.77
N ILE A 25 -8.45 3.38 9.07
CA ILE A 25 -9.43 3.15 8.00
C ILE A 25 -10.85 3.36 8.51
N ARG A 26 -11.17 2.87 9.71
CA ARG A 26 -12.48 3.06 10.34
C ARG A 26 -12.84 4.52 10.60
N GLN A 27 -11.86 5.41 10.64
CA GLN A 27 -12.06 6.84 10.87
C GLN A 27 -12.17 7.64 9.55
N LEU A 28 -11.92 7.02 8.39
CA LEU A 28 -11.98 7.71 7.09
C LEU A 28 -13.39 7.87 6.55
N GLY A 29 -14.36 7.14 7.09
CA GLY A 29 -15.75 7.19 6.68
C GLY A 29 -16.61 6.22 7.48
N ARG A 30 -17.79 5.91 6.96
CA ARG A 30 -18.69 4.93 7.58
C ARG A 30 -18.40 3.53 7.05
N VAL A 31 -18.00 2.64 7.92
CA VAL A 31 -17.75 1.23 7.56
C VAL A 31 -19.07 0.53 7.25
N LEU A 32 -19.20 -0.02 6.06
CA LEU A 32 -20.36 -0.79 5.60
C LEU A 32 -20.20 -2.27 5.87
N GLU A 33 -19.00 -2.81 5.65
CA GLU A 33 -18.62 -4.17 5.99
C GLU A 33 -17.11 -4.21 6.27
N GLU A 34 -16.69 -5.10 7.15
CA GLU A 34 -15.28 -5.34 7.43
C GLU A 34 -15.02 -6.79 7.81
N GLN A 35 -13.83 -7.28 7.49
CA GLN A 35 -13.36 -8.60 7.89
C GLN A 35 -11.88 -8.54 8.25
N SER A 36 -11.51 -9.32 9.28
CA SER A 36 -10.12 -9.51 9.69
C SER A 36 -9.78 -11.00 9.72
N SER A 37 -8.57 -11.35 9.35
CA SER A 37 -8.03 -12.70 9.46
C SER A 37 -6.53 -12.59 9.76
N GLY A 38 -6.15 -12.77 11.02
CA GLY A 38 -4.78 -12.50 11.46
C GLY A 38 -4.34 -11.07 11.09
N PRO A 39 -3.20 -10.91 10.41
CA PRO A 39 -2.70 -9.60 9.99
C PRO A 39 -3.41 -9.01 8.76
N TYR A 40 -4.34 -9.74 8.16
CA TYR A 40 -5.12 -9.26 7.01
C TYR A 40 -6.39 -8.53 7.46
N TYR A 41 -6.67 -7.39 6.84
CA TYR A 41 -7.88 -6.60 7.03
C TYR A 41 -8.44 -6.15 5.69
N GLN A 42 -9.76 -6.21 5.54
CA GLN A 42 -10.50 -5.64 4.42
C GLN A 42 -11.75 -4.92 4.91
N ALA A 43 -12.16 -3.88 4.20
CA ALA A 43 -13.39 -3.16 4.50
C ALA A 43 -13.99 -2.49 3.26
N LEU A 44 -15.30 -2.32 3.26
CA LEU A 44 -15.99 -1.33 2.42
C LEU A 44 -16.35 -0.13 3.28
N VAL A 45 -15.88 1.04 2.88
CA VAL A 45 -16.09 2.29 3.61
C VAL A 45 -16.78 3.29 2.72
N LEU A 46 -17.85 3.89 3.23
CA LEU A 46 -18.54 4.99 2.58
C LEU A 46 -17.84 6.30 2.97
N MET A 47 -17.14 6.89 2.01
CA MET A 47 -16.40 8.13 2.21
C MET A 47 -17.13 9.33 1.62
N ASN A 48 -17.11 10.44 2.33
CA ASN A 48 -17.59 11.72 1.83
C ASN A 48 -16.53 12.37 0.92
N PHE A 49 -16.84 12.47 -0.38
CA PHE A 49 -15.98 13.10 -1.40
C PHE A 49 -16.18 14.62 -1.52
N GLY A 50 -17.01 15.21 -0.66
CA GLY A 50 -17.39 16.63 -0.70
C GLY A 50 -18.73 16.88 -1.37
N GLU A 51 -19.32 18.05 -1.11
CA GLU A 51 -20.58 18.50 -1.72
C GLU A 51 -21.75 17.50 -1.60
N GLY A 52 -21.76 16.70 -0.52
CA GLY A 52 -22.79 15.69 -0.29
C GLY A 52 -22.64 14.42 -1.12
N VAL A 53 -21.55 14.26 -1.86
CA VAL A 53 -21.25 13.06 -2.63
C VAL A 53 -20.56 12.02 -1.75
N GLU A 54 -21.21 10.88 -1.55
CA GLU A 54 -20.64 9.74 -0.83
C GLU A 54 -20.30 8.62 -1.81
N ARG A 55 -19.13 7.99 -1.63
CA ARG A 55 -18.68 6.88 -2.48
C ARG A 55 -18.18 5.71 -1.63
N GLN A 56 -18.50 4.49 -2.08
CA GLN A 56 -17.95 3.28 -1.50
C GLN A 56 -16.53 3.02 -2.01
N ILE A 57 -15.62 2.78 -1.10
CA ILE A 57 -14.21 2.49 -1.38
C ILE A 57 -13.85 1.17 -0.72
N GLY A 58 -13.20 0.28 -1.46
CA GLY A 58 -12.62 -0.96 -0.92
C GLY A 58 -11.24 -0.70 -0.32
N PHE A 59 -11.05 -1.11 0.93
CA PHE A 59 -9.77 -1.03 1.63
C PHE A 59 -9.22 -2.41 1.92
N ILE A 60 -7.94 -2.60 1.70
CA ILE A 60 -7.17 -3.70 2.26
C ILE A 60 -5.99 -3.15 3.05
N ALA A 61 -5.61 -3.83 4.11
CA ALA A 61 -4.53 -3.37 4.97
C ALA A 61 -3.79 -4.53 5.64
N GLN A 62 -2.53 -4.28 5.92
CA GLN A 62 -1.72 -5.11 6.79
C GLN A 62 -1.82 -4.55 8.22
N ASP A 63 -2.22 -5.40 9.15
CA ASP A 63 -2.28 -5.04 10.57
C ASP A 63 -0.98 -5.47 11.25
N ARG A 64 -0.10 -4.50 11.49
CA ARG A 64 1.23 -4.76 12.07
C ARG A 64 1.18 -5.19 13.53
N THR A 65 0.06 -5.00 14.22
CA THR A 65 -0.13 -5.47 15.60
C THR A 65 -0.37 -6.98 15.68
N VAL A 66 -0.66 -7.62 14.54
CA VAL A 66 -0.89 -9.07 14.44
C VAL A 66 0.18 -9.67 13.54
N GLU A 67 0.97 -10.61 14.03
CA GLU A 67 2.03 -11.28 13.27
C GLU A 67 2.94 -10.30 12.50
N LEU A 68 3.21 -9.13 13.08
CA LEU A 68 3.98 -8.04 12.48
C LEU A 68 3.48 -7.57 11.10
N GLY A 69 2.22 -7.82 10.77
CA GLY A 69 1.67 -7.51 9.45
C GLY A 69 2.10 -8.46 8.33
N SER A 70 2.76 -9.56 8.67
CA SER A 70 3.26 -10.52 7.68
C SER A 70 2.15 -11.46 7.22
N TRP A 71 1.80 -11.37 5.95
CA TRP A 71 0.74 -12.18 5.36
C TRP A 71 1.21 -13.58 4.99
N MET A 72 0.37 -14.56 5.27
CA MET A 72 0.43 -15.92 4.77
C MET A 72 -0.19 -16.00 3.36
N PRO A 73 0.06 -17.09 2.60
CA PRO A 73 -0.55 -17.30 1.28
C PRO A 73 -2.05 -17.09 1.23
N GLU A 74 -2.78 -17.56 2.24
CA GLU A 74 -4.24 -17.39 2.33
C GLU A 74 -4.67 -15.92 2.38
N HIS A 75 -3.87 -15.05 2.99
CA HIS A 75 -4.15 -13.62 3.06
C HIS A 75 -3.98 -12.94 1.70
N HIS A 76 -2.95 -13.31 0.94
CA HIS A 76 -2.76 -12.83 -0.43
C HIS A 76 -3.93 -13.26 -1.34
N LEU A 77 -4.43 -14.48 -1.18
CA LEU A 77 -5.57 -14.99 -1.95
C LEU A 77 -6.87 -14.27 -1.56
N ARG A 78 -7.09 -14.02 -0.27
CA ARG A 78 -8.25 -13.24 0.20
C ARG A 78 -8.23 -11.81 -0.36
N ALA A 79 -7.06 -11.18 -0.36
CA ALA A 79 -6.90 -9.86 -0.95
C ALA A 79 -7.24 -9.87 -2.44
N ALA A 80 -6.75 -10.86 -3.21
CA ALA A 80 -7.06 -11.00 -4.63
C ALA A 80 -8.56 -11.16 -4.88
N ASP A 81 -9.24 -11.99 -4.10
CA ASP A 81 -10.69 -12.21 -4.22
C ASP A 81 -11.48 -10.93 -3.86
N PHE A 82 -11.06 -10.21 -2.84
CA PHE A 82 -11.69 -8.93 -2.47
C PHE A 82 -11.52 -7.86 -3.54
N ILE A 83 -10.32 -7.75 -4.12
CA ILE A 83 -10.02 -6.82 -5.20
C ILE A 83 -10.87 -7.14 -6.44
N ASP A 84 -10.99 -8.41 -6.82
CA ASP A 84 -11.86 -8.84 -7.93
C ASP A 84 -13.32 -8.47 -7.67
N ARG A 85 -13.80 -8.67 -6.46
CA ARG A 85 -15.15 -8.28 -6.06
C ARG A 85 -15.36 -6.75 -6.12
N CYS A 86 -14.40 -5.95 -5.68
CA CYS A 86 -14.47 -4.50 -5.80
C CYS A 86 -14.45 -4.05 -7.25
N SER A 87 -13.58 -4.64 -8.08
CA SER A 87 -13.49 -4.34 -9.50
C SER A 87 -14.81 -4.64 -10.23
N SER A 88 -15.43 -5.79 -9.96
CA SER A 88 -16.72 -6.16 -10.55
C SER A 88 -17.87 -5.23 -10.14
N ARG A 89 -17.75 -4.57 -9.01
CA ARG A 89 -18.72 -3.57 -8.51
C ARG A 89 -18.33 -2.14 -8.86
N ALA A 90 -17.30 -1.92 -9.65
CA ALA A 90 -16.75 -0.62 -10.00
C ALA A 90 -16.36 0.25 -8.78
N LEU A 91 -15.85 -0.38 -7.72
CA LEU A 91 -15.40 0.29 -6.50
C LEU A 91 -13.90 0.54 -6.55
N PRO A 92 -13.42 1.78 -6.34
CA PRO A 92 -12.01 2.07 -6.17
C PRO A 92 -11.40 1.30 -4.99
N ILE A 93 -10.11 1.01 -5.09
CA ILE A 93 -9.38 0.21 -4.12
C ILE A 93 -8.25 1.04 -3.53
N VAL A 94 -8.09 0.97 -2.21
CA VAL A 94 -6.98 1.55 -1.47
C VAL A 94 -6.33 0.47 -0.61
N SER A 95 -5.00 0.37 -0.69
CA SER A 95 -4.21 -0.61 0.05
C SER A 95 -3.26 0.08 1.01
N PHE A 96 -3.25 -0.31 2.27
CA PHE A 96 -2.34 0.19 3.30
C PHE A 96 -1.24 -0.84 3.56
N MET A 97 0.01 -0.47 3.24
CA MET A 97 1.19 -1.30 3.48
C MET A 97 1.77 -1.04 4.86
N ASP A 98 1.87 -2.09 5.68
CA ASP A 98 2.53 -2.03 6.98
C ASP A 98 3.06 -3.41 7.39
N THR A 99 4.15 -3.83 6.74
CA THR A 99 4.79 -5.14 6.95
C THR A 99 6.31 -5.10 6.73
N PRO A 100 7.09 -5.82 7.54
CA PRO A 100 8.51 -6.03 7.27
C PRO A 100 8.77 -7.04 6.14
N GLY A 101 7.75 -7.75 5.67
CA GLY A 101 7.85 -8.75 4.61
C GLY A 101 6.73 -9.79 4.71
N ALA A 102 6.67 -10.68 3.72
CA ALA A 102 5.80 -11.84 3.78
C ALA A 102 6.29 -12.83 4.85
N ASP A 103 5.41 -13.71 5.31
CA ASP A 103 5.74 -14.68 6.36
C ASP A 103 6.91 -15.57 5.91
N PRO A 104 8.03 -15.61 6.65
CA PRO A 104 9.23 -16.34 6.25
C PRO A 104 9.20 -17.83 6.64
N ARG A 105 8.14 -18.29 7.32
CA ARG A 105 8.07 -19.68 7.81
C ARG A 105 7.96 -20.67 6.65
N GLU A 106 8.48 -21.88 6.87
CA GLU A 106 8.41 -22.98 5.90
C GLU A 106 6.98 -23.33 5.50
N GLU A 107 6.03 -23.21 6.42
CA GLU A 107 4.61 -23.41 6.16
C GLU A 107 4.10 -22.50 5.03
N ALA A 108 4.52 -21.23 4.99
CA ALA A 108 4.14 -20.30 3.94
C ALA A 108 4.69 -20.74 2.58
N ASN A 109 5.94 -21.22 2.54
CA ASN A 109 6.55 -21.74 1.31
C ASN A 109 5.87 -23.02 0.84
N THR A 110 5.55 -23.95 1.75
CA THR A 110 4.82 -25.18 1.46
C THR A 110 3.44 -24.90 0.90
N ASN A 111 2.78 -23.84 1.35
CA ASN A 111 1.46 -23.40 0.89
C ASN A 111 1.52 -22.48 -0.36
N ASN A 112 2.59 -22.52 -1.13
CA ASN A 112 2.76 -21.78 -2.38
C ASN A 112 2.74 -20.25 -2.25
N GLN A 113 3.46 -19.70 -1.29
CA GLN A 113 3.52 -18.26 -1.06
C GLN A 113 3.89 -17.46 -2.32
N ALA A 114 4.89 -17.90 -3.07
CA ALA A 114 5.30 -17.23 -4.30
C ALA A 114 4.17 -17.15 -5.33
N HIS A 115 3.37 -18.22 -5.46
CA HIS A 115 2.21 -18.24 -6.35
C HIS A 115 1.12 -17.28 -5.88
N SER A 116 0.83 -17.24 -4.58
CA SER A 116 -0.20 -16.36 -4.02
C SER A 116 0.18 -14.87 -4.14
N ILE A 117 1.45 -14.54 -3.94
CA ILE A 117 1.99 -13.20 -4.17
C ILE A 117 1.87 -12.81 -5.66
N SER A 118 2.27 -13.70 -6.57
CA SER A 118 2.17 -13.47 -8.01
C SER A 118 0.73 -13.27 -8.46
N ARG A 119 -0.22 -14.05 -7.93
CA ARG A 119 -1.65 -13.88 -8.21
C ARG A 119 -2.15 -12.52 -7.75
N LEU A 120 -1.75 -12.08 -6.56
CA LEU A 120 -2.16 -10.77 -6.04
C LEU A 120 -1.59 -9.63 -6.90
N ILE A 121 -0.31 -9.72 -7.31
CA ILE A 121 0.29 -8.75 -8.23
C ILE A 121 -0.51 -8.67 -9.54
N ALA A 122 -0.83 -9.82 -10.12
CA ALA A 122 -1.61 -9.90 -11.36
C ALA A 122 -2.99 -9.27 -11.20
N GLU A 123 -3.69 -9.57 -10.10
CA GLU A 123 -5.00 -8.99 -9.79
C GLU A 123 -4.92 -7.47 -9.65
N MET A 124 -3.99 -6.97 -8.84
CA MET A 124 -3.77 -5.53 -8.63
C MET A 124 -3.43 -4.79 -9.91
N SER A 125 -2.69 -5.43 -10.82
CA SER A 125 -2.24 -4.83 -12.09
C SER A 125 -3.33 -4.82 -13.17
N ASN A 126 -4.38 -5.64 -13.03
CA ASN A 126 -5.40 -5.83 -14.05
C ASN A 126 -6.79 -5.32 -13.67
N VAL A 127 -6.95 -4.66 -12.54
CA VAL A 127 -8.26 -4.10 -12.14
C VAL A 127 -8.71 -2.97 -13.06
N ASP A 128 -10.01 -2.89 -13.26
CA ASP A 128 -10.66 -1.86 -14.09
C ASP A 128 -11.13 -0.64 -13.27
N VAL A 129 -10.61 -0.47 -12.06
CA VAL A 129 -10.96 0.60 -11.12
C VAL A 129 -9.71 1.32 -10.64
N PRO A 130 -9.81 2.56 -10.16
CA PRO A 130 -8.69 3.24 -9.51
C PRO A 130 -8.13 2.40 -8.36
N ASN A 131 -6.82 2.31 -8.30
CA ASN A 131 -6.09 1.51 -7.34
C ASN A 131 -4.95 2.35 -6.75
N VAL A 132 -5.04 2.66 -5.47
CA VAL A 132 -4.10 3.52 -4.73
C VAL A 132 -3.41 2.70 -3.66
N GLY A 133 -2.08 2.68 -3.68
CA GLY A 133 -1.26 2.11 -2.63
C GLY A 133 -0.76 3.18 -1.67
N LEU A 134 -0.80 2.91 -0.37
CA LEU A 134 -0.27 3.79 0.67
C LEU A 134 0.77 3.05 1.50
N VAL A 135 1.98 3.56 1.52
CA VAL A 135 2.99 3.15 2.51
C VAL A 135 2.60 3.80 3.83
N TYR A 136 1.90 3.03 4.67
CA TYR A 136 1.38 3.50 5.95
C TYR A 136 2.44 3.49 7.06
N GLY A 137 3.22 2.44 7.10
CA GLY A 137 4.32 2.28 8.03
C GLY A 137 5.51 1.65 7.31
N ILE A 138 5.75 0.37 7.54
CA ILE A 138 6.84 -0.37 6.86
C ILE A 138 6.30 -1.04 5.60
N GLY A 139 6.97 -0.82 4.47
CA GLY A 139 6.67 -1.50 3.22
C GLY A 139 7.90 -2.21 2.68
N TYR A 140 8.15 -3.45 3.11
CA TYR A 140 9.35 -4.20 2.71
C TYR A 140 9.03 -5.46 1.90
N SER A 141 9.85 -5.69 0.87
CA SER A 141 9.98 -6.96 0.16
C SER A 141 8.66 -7.45 -0.47
N GLY A 142 8.56 -8.77 -0.66
CA GLY A 142 7.39 -9.44 -1.24
C GLY A 142 6.08 -9.28 -0.48
N GLY A 143 6.13 -8.85 0.79
CA GLY A 143 4.95 -8.51 1.57
C GLY A 143 4.28 -7.21 1.14
N ALA A 144 5.07 -6.23 0.67
CA ALA A 144 4.58 -4.91 0.26
C ALA A 144 4.43 -4.77 -1.26
N ILE A 145 5.29 -5.41 -2.04
CA ILE A 145 5.32 -5.28 -3.51
C ILE A 145 3.95 -5.49 -4.18
N PRO A 146 3.14 -6.50 -3.80
CA PRO A 146 1.82 -6.67 -4.41
C PRO A 146 0.91 -5.46 -4.22
N LEU A 147 0.95 -4.82 -3.06
CA LEU A 147 0.14 -3.64 -2.76
C LEU A 147 0.69 -2.37 -3.42
N ALA A 148 1.96 -2.36 -3.78
CA ALA A 148 2.59 -1.29 -4.55
C ALA A 148 2.32 -1.39 -6.06
N ALA A 149 1.74 -2.49 -6.54
CA ALA A 149 1.29 -2.65 -7.93
C ALA A 149 -0.02 -1.86 -8.17
N SER A 150 0.03 -0.55 -7.98
CA SER A 150 -1.10 0.38 -7.95
C SER A 150 -0.93 1.49 -8.98
N ASN A 151 -2.02 2.17 -9.37
CA ASN A 151 -1.95 3.32 -10.27
C ASN A 151 -1.20 4.51 -9.65
N VAL A 152 -1.35 4.68 -8.35
CA VAL A 152 -0.71 5.73 -7.54
C VAL A 152 -0.13 5.10 -6.29
N ILE A 153 1.08 5.48 -5.94
CA ILE A 153 1.72 5.09 -4.69
C ILE A 153 1.97 6.35 -3.87
N LEU A 154 1.31 6.41 -2.73
CA LEU A 154 1.49 7.44 -1.71
C LEU A 154 2.33 6.88 -0.55
N SER A 155 2.97 7.74 0.20
CA SER A 155 3.55 7.39 1.50
C SER A 155 3.17 8.42 2.55
N LEU A 156 2.89 7.96 3.77
CA LEU A 156 2.91 8.85 4.92
C LEU A 156 4.31 9.45 5.07
N ARG A 157 4.41 10.63 5.68
CA ARG A 157 5.71 11.33 5.82
C ARG A 157 6.75 10.54 6.63
N ASP A 158 6.32 9.60 7.43
CA ASP A 158 7.15 8.71 8.24
C ASP A 158 7.04 7.24 7.85
N GLY A 159 6.50 6.95 6.68
CA GLY A 159 6.56 5.61 6.09
C GLY A 159 7.96 5.30 5.55
N ILE A 160 8.27 4.02 5.44
CA ILE A 160 9.50 3.53 4.79
C ILE A 160 9.17 2.42 3.81
N PHE A 161 9.89 2.38 2.69
CA PHE A 161 9.66 1.36 1.66
C PHE A 161 10.97 0.90 1.04
N SER A 162 11.08 -0.40 0.79
CA SER A 162 12.16 -0.98 0.00
C SER A 162 11.72 -2.31 -0.60
N THR A 163 12.13 -2.58 -1.84
CA THR A 163 11.89 -3.87 -2.51
C THR A 163 12.66 -5.02 -1.87
N ILE A 164 13.74 -4.71 -1.14
CA ILE A 164 14.51 -5.67 -0.35
C ILE A 164 14.62 -5.11 1.07
N GLN A 165 14.27 -5.93 2.05
CA GLN A 165 14.48 -5.56 3.45
C GLN A 165 15.97 -5.25 3.71
N PRO A 166 16.32 -4.14 4.38
CA PRO A 166 17.73 -3.77 4.58
C PRO A 166 18.60 -4.85 5.23
N ALA A 167 18.05 -5.59 6.20
CA ALA A 167 18.77 -6.72 6.81
C ALA A 167 19.00 -7.86 5.81
N GLY A 168 18.05 -8.14 4.94
CA GLY A 168 18.19 -9.10 3.84
C GLY A 168 19.25 -8.65 2.84
N LEU A 169 19.27 -7.37 2.49
CA LEU A 169 20.30 -6.81 1.62
C LEU A 169 21.69 -6.92 2.23
N ALA A 170 21.85 -6.64 3.53
CA ALA A 170 23.13 -6.82 4.23
C ALA A 170 23.61 -8.27 4.18
N ASN A 171 22.71 -9.24 4.30
CA ASN A 171 23.05 -10.67 4.17
C ASN A 171 23.49 -11.04 2.75
N ILE A 172 22.80 -10.54 1.73
CA ILE A 172 23.17 -10.77 0.32
C ILE A 172 24.51 -10.11 0.01
N ALA A 173 24.70 -8.89 0.46
CA ALA A 173 25.92 -8.09 0.23
C ALA A 173 27.01 -8.31 1.30
N ARG A 174 26.99 -9.43 2.00
CA ARG A 174 27.91 -9.71 3.13
C ARG A 174 29.40 -9.52 2.82
N ARG A 175 29.79 -9.66 1.55
CA ARG A 175 31.18 -9.41 1.12
C ARG A 175 31.58 -7.94 1.25
N LEU A 176 30.63 -7.02 1.26
CA LEU A 176 30.84 -5.59 1.44
C LEU A 176 30.92 -5.19 2.91
N ASN A 177 30.63 -6.13 3.81
CA ASN A 177 30.62 -5.93 5.27
C ASN A 177 29.82 -4.71 5.72
N LEU A 178 28.66 -4.48 5.08
CA LEU A 178 27.75 -3.41 5.42
C LEU A 178 26.75 -3.86 6.48
N SER A 179 26.48 -3.00 7.45
CA SER A 179 25.39 -3.18 8.40
C SER A 179 24.03 -2.96 7.70
N TRP A 180 22.95 -3.44 8.31
CA TRP A 180 21.62 -3.19 7.77
C TRP A 180 21.25 -1.69 7.77
N GLN A 181 21.79 -0.93 8.72
CA GLN A 181 21.61 0.52 8.81
C GLN A 181 22.27 1.24 7.63
N GLU A 182 23.47 0.82 7.28
CA GLU A 182 24.16 1.32 6.09
C GLU A 182 23.38 0.97 4.83
N CYS A 183 22.89 -0.25 4.72
CA CYS A 183 22.05 -0.67 3.60
C CYS A 183 20.78 0.17 3.49
N ALA A 184 20.06 0.41 4.59
CA ALA A 184 18.86 1.24 4.61
C ALA A 184 19.13 2.65 4.08
N LYS A 185 20.24 3.26 4.51
CA LYS A 185 20.64 4.59 4.05
C LYS A 185 21.08 4.59 2.59
N TYR A 186 21.82 3.58 2.14
CA TYR A 186 22.27 3.50 0.75
C TYR A 186 21.12 3.31 -0.24
N VAL A 187 20.14 2.49 0.11
CA VAL A 187 18.94 2.29 -0.71
C VAL A 187 18.06 3.55 -0.70
N GLY A 188 18.02 4.26 0.42
CA GLY A 188 17.15 5.41 0.59
C GLY A 188 15.71 4.98 0.80
N VAL A 189 15.36 4.58 2.04
CA VAL A 189 14.02 4.03 2.36
C VAL A 189 13.01 5.09 2.75
N SER A 190 13.42 6.35 2.94
CA SER A 190 12.52 7.43 3.31
C SER A 190 11.60 7.84 2.16
N PRO A 191 10.40 8.35 2.46
CA PRO A 191 9.49 8.83 1.42
C PRO A 191 10.08 9.98 0.59
N TYR A 192 10.95 10.79 1.16
CA TYR A 192 11.59 11.91 0.46
C TYR A 192 12.60 11.41 -0.58
N GLU A 193 13.40 10.41 -0.23
CA GLU A 193 14.33 9.76 -1.17
C GLU A 193 13.58 9.01 -2.26
N LEU A 194 12.54 8.26 -1.89
CA LEU A 194 11.71 7.52 -2.83
C LEU A 194 10.98 8.44 -3.82
N HIS A 195 10.48 9.57 -3.35
CA HIS A 195 9.85 10.57 -4.21
C HIS A 195 10.87 11.21 -5.16
N ALA A 196 12.04 11.57 -4.66
CA ALA A 196 13.12 12.12 -5.48
C ALA A 196 13.61 11.15 -6.56
N GLN A 197 13.55 9.85 -6.30
CA GLN A 197 13.87 8.77 -7.24
C GLN A 197 12.72 8.43 -8.21
N GLY A 198 11.53 8.99 -8.02
CA GLY A 198 10.34 8.69 -8.81
C GLY A 198 9.67 7.35 -8.44
N ASN A 199 9.98 6.78 -7.29
CA ASN A 199 9.43 5.49 -6.84
C ASN A 199 8.07 5.61 -6.14
N ILE A 200 7.73 6.79 -5.66
CA ILE A 200 6.39 7.13 -5.15
C ILE A 200 5.91 8.43 -5.77
N ASP A 201 4.60 8.63 -5.84
CA ASP A 201 3.98 9.77 -6.50
C ASP A 201 3.83 10.98 -5.59
N ALA A 202 3.55 10.78 -4.31
CA ALA A 202 3.37 11.86 -3.36
C ALA A 202 3.60 11.42 -1.90
N ILE A 203 3.89 12.42 -1.07
CA ILE A 203 4.03 12.26 0.39
C ILE A 203 2.83 12.93 1.05
N VAL A 204 2.16 12.20 1.93
CA VAL A 204 1.02 12.72 2.71
C VAL A 204 1.54 13.29 4.03
N ASP A 205 1.23 14.55 4.31
CA ASP A 205 1.56 15.18 5.59
C ASP A 205 0.63 14.71 6.70
N TYR A 206 0.82 13.47 7.07
CA TYR A 206 0.09 12.78 8.14
C TYR A 206 0.97 11.70 8.75
N SER A 207 0.82 11.51 10.06
CA SER A 207 1.30 10.34 10.82
C SER A 207 0.20 9.88 11.78
N PRO A 208 0.07 8.57 12.05
CA PRO A 208 -0.86 8.06 13.07
C PRO A 208 -0.60 8.59 14.49
N THR A 209 0.56 9.22 14.72
CA THR A 209 0.91 9.87 15.99
C THR A 209 0.48 11.33 16.07
N ASP A 210 -0.06 11.89 14.98
CA ASP A 210 -0.55 13.26 14.94
C ASP A 210 -1.86 13.45 15.70
N ALA A 211 -2.23 14.72 15.92
CA ALA A 211 -3.54 15.09 16.40
C ALA A 211 -4.64 14.63 15.39
N PRO A 212 -5.86 14.26 15.89
CA PRO A 212 -6.91 13.68 15.05
C PRO A 212 -7.34 14.54 13.85
N ASP A 213 -7.23 15.85 13.93
CA ASP A 213 -7.58 16.77 12.84
C ASP A 213 -6.68 16.61 11.61
N LYS A 214 -5.45 16.13 11.80
CA LYS A 214 -4.50 15.85 10.70
C LYS A 214 -4.92 14.69 9.80
N LEU A 215 -5.82 13.83 10.26
CA LEU A 215 -6.35 12.73 9.45
C LEU A 215 -7.02 13.22 8.15
N GLU A 216 -7.53 14.45 8.15
CA GLU A 216 -8.13 15.07 6.97
C GLU A 216 -7.14 15.16 5.81
N ASN A 217 -5.84 15.36 6.08
CA ASN A 217 -4.80 15.35 5.05
C ASN A 217 -4.73 13.99 4.33
N LEU A 218 -4.81 12.89 5.08
CA LEU A 218 -4.86 11.55 4.49
C LEU A 218 -6.14 11.34 3.69
N ARG A 219 -7.29 11.68 4.26
CA ARG A 219 -8.59 11.53 3.59
C ARG A 219 -8.61 12.25 2.25
N LEU A 220 -8.18 13.50 2.22
CA LEU A 220 -8.13 14.30 0.98
C LEU A 220 -7.12 13.75 -0.02
N ALA A 221 -5.95 13.29 0.43
CA ALA A 221 -4.95 12.68 -0.45
C ALA A 221 -5.49 11.44 -1.17
N LEU A 222 -6.22 10.59 -0.46
CA LEU A 222 -6.86 9.39 -1.04
C LEU A 222 -7.94 9.77 -2.05
N ILE A 223 -8.81 10.71 -1.71
CA ILE A 223 -9.88 11.20 -2.60
C ILE A 223 -9.28 11.81 -3.87
N HIS A 224 -8.32 12.71 -3.74
CA HIS A 224 -7.68 13.35 -4.89
C HIS A 224 -6.97 12.33 -5.78
N SER A 225 -6.31 11.33 -5.21
CA SER A 225 -5.65 10.27 -5.98
C SER A 225 -6.67 9.45 -6.80
N ILE A 226 -7.78 9.06 -6.20
CA ILE A 226 -8.85 8.31 -6.88
C ILE A 226 -9.43 9.14 -8.03
N VAL A 227 -9.83 10.37 -7.76
CA VAL A 227 -10.43 11.27 -8.76
C VAL A 227 -9.44 11.57 -9.89
N ASN A 228 -8.17 11.79 -9.57
CA ASN A 228 -7.14 12.04 -10.58
C ASN A 228 -6.90 10.85 -11.49
N VAL A 229 -6.86 9.63 -10.95
CA VAL A 229 -6.74 8.39 -11.77
C VAL A 229 -7.94 8.28 -12.71
N GLU A 230 -9.15 8.51 -12.23
CA GLU A 230 -10.37 8.47 -13.06
C GLU A 230 -10.34 9.49 -14.18
N SER A 231 -9.92 10.71 -13.89
CA SER A 231 -9.82 11.79 -14.88
C SER A 231 -8.79 11.48 -15.96
N ARG A 232 -7.58 11.08 -15.56
CA ARG A 232 -6.49 10.71 -16.48
C ARG A 232 -6.86 9.50 -17.33
N THR A 233 -7.59 8.55 -16.78
CA THR A 233 -8.08 7.38 -17.54
C THR A 233 -9.04 7.81 -18.62
N LYS A 234 -9.99 8.71 -18.33
CA LYS A 234 -10.93 9.24 -19.31
C LYS A 234 -10.23 9.99 -20.45
N GLU A 235 -9.25 10.81 -20.12
CA GLU A 235 -8.44 11.54 -21.10
C GLU A 235 -7.67 10.57 -22.00
N PHE A 236 -6.97 9.60 -21.41
CA PHE A 236 -6.22 8.59 -22.13
C PHE A 236 -7.10 7.79 -23.09
N VAL A 237 -8.27 7.33 -22.64
CA VAL A 237 -9.20 6.56 -23.46
C VAL A 237 -9.77 7.40 -24.60
N ALA A 238 -10.04 8.68 -24.36
CA ALA A 238 -10.52 9.60 -25.40
C ALA A 238 -9.49 9.79 -26.52
N ASP A 239 -8.21 9.89 -26.13
CA ASP A 239 -7.11 10.05 -27.08
C ASP A 239 -6.66 8.71 -27.74
N ASN A 240 -6.96 7.58 -27.09
CA ASN A 240 -6.53 6.25 -27.51
C ASN A 240 -7.70 5.25 -27.48
N PRO A 241 -8.72 5.39 -28.34
CA PRO A 241 -9.95 4.58 -28.28
C PRO A 241 -9.72 3.08 -28.47
N ILE A 242 -8.60 2.65 -29.05
CA ILE A 242 -8.23 1.23 -29.20
C ILE A 242 -7.99 0.51 -27.86
N TYR A 243 -7.75 1.26 -26.79
CA TYR A 243 -7.58 0.72 -25.45
C TYR A 243 -8.89 0.56 -24.68
N VAL A 244 -10.02 0.89 -25.28
CA VAL A 244 -11.35 0.57 -24.75
C VAL A 244 -11.66 -0.87 -25.17
N ILE A 245 -11.75 -1.76 -24.20
CA ILE A 245 -12.11 -3.16 -24.42
C ILE A 245 -13.51 -3.37 -23.81
N ASP A 246 -14.46 -3.80 -24.64
CA ASP A 246 -15.83 -4.07 -24.23
C ASP A 246 -16.50 -2.91 -23.48
N GLY A 247 -16.16 -1.68 -23.84
CA GLY A 247 -16.68 -0.47 -23.20
C GLY A 247 -16.10 -0.20 -21.80
N ARG A 248 -15.06 -0.91 -21.37
CA ARG A 248 -14.39 -0.70 -20.10
C ARG A 248 -13.10 0.08 -20.26
N ASN A 249 -12.88 1.01 -19.36
CA ASN A 249 -11.62 1.70 -19.22
C ASN A 249 -10.68 0.86 -18.34
N ARG A 250 -9.41 0.78 -18.68
CA ARG A 250 -8.39 0.09 -17.87
C ARG A 250 -7.40 1.10 -17.29
N PRO A 251 -7.64 1.60 -16.08
CA PRO A 251 -6.75 2.61 -15.46
C PRO A 251 -5.29 2.16 -15.36
N GLY A 252 -5.06 0.85 -15.19
CA GLY A 252 -3.72 0.28 -15.09
C GLY A 252 -2.88 0.35 -16.39
N LEU A 253 -3.46 0.76 -17.52
CA LEU A 253 -2.74 0.97 -18.77
C LEU A 253 -2.13 2.38 -18.88
N ILE A 254 -2.44 3.26 -17.94
CA ILE A 254 -1.89 4.61 -17.89
C ILE A 254 -0.65 4.58 -17.01
N VAL A 255 0.47 4.33 -17.60
CA VAL A 255 1.78 4.35 -16.92
C VAL A 255 2.55 5.59 -17.33
#